data_2d85fcc418f3fa3c9c0fd1af48650c17
#
_entry.id   2d85fcc418f3fa3c9c0fd1af48650c17
#
_cell.length_a   1.000
_cell.length_b   1.000
_cell.length_c   1.000
_cell.angle_alpha   90.00
_cell.angle_beta   90.00
_cell.angle_gamma   90.00
#
_symmetry.space_group_name_H-M   'P 1'
#
loop_
_entity.id
_entity.type
_entity.pdbx_description
1 polymer ?
#
loop_
_entity_poly.entity_id
_entity_poly.type
_entity_poly.pdbx_seq_one_letter_code
_entity_poly.pdbx_strand_id
1 'polypeptide(L)'
;MFDIILRGGTVVTPHGVAVQDVVVKGELIEAITNPNAIASEKAKRCVDTAGKIVIPGGIDPHVHCKWHMPMPDGSSTYSGGPEVVSKAALYGGTTTLLDFAARTEDIPLKDVIKKRDEDWIDNCYCDYAYHLMLLGDIEPPVLQELEELIPNGYPTVKIFTTNITPSRAGRMVHFGDIWEVFKIITRTKGLGVIHAEDNDLVMHMYEKLIREGRVSFHNLAEVHSALSEDLSFRRVIRLAESENTPLYMMHVSAGTGVQAIREARAKGQPIYGETLHQYMLYNSNDYKRANGQIYHTYPSLKSPADQAELWNGTLDGSINSVATDEICCSLQLKTVGDRIDDTTGGNAGVEPRLSVMYHEMVTQRRYSLERFVDLCSTNAAKIMGMYPRKGAIAVGSDADIAVLDPTIKKTVRLEDLHEADYSPWEGHDITAWPVMTVLRGKIVVEDGNFFGDLSDGKYLERTIKEDILSGPAL
;
A
#
# COMPACT_ATOMS: atom_id res chain seq x y z
N MET A 1 31.81 10.72 15.51
CA MET A 1 30.61 11.17 16.22
C MET A 1 29.41 10.64 15.46
N PHE A 2 28.45 10.04 16.13
CA PHE A 2 27.18 9.61 15.54
C PHE A 2 26.24 10.81 15.36
N ASP A 3 25.21 10.66 14.53
CA ASP A 3 24.24 11.75 14.37
C ASP A 3 23.12 11.66 15.40
N ILE A 4 22.52 10.47 15.56
CA ILE A 4 21.43 10.24 16.50
C ILE A 4 21.66 8.94 17.28
N ILE A 5 21.30 8.95 18.57
CA ILE A 5 21.05 7.73 19.35
C ILE A 5 19.60 7.78 19.82
N LEU A 6 18.78 6.81 19.40
CA LEU A 6 17.47 6.54 19.98
C LEU A 6 17.67 5.59 21.14
N ARG A 7 17.38 6.03 22.37
CA ARG A 7 17.83 5.37 23.58
C ARG A 7 16.72 4.63 24.32
N GLY A 8 16.95 3.34 24.56
CA GLY A 8 16.15 2.56 25.51
C GLY A 8 14.73 2.24 25.04
N GLY A 9 14.45 2.33 23.74
CA GLY A 9 13.16 1.98 23.17
C GLY A 9 12.96 0.46 23.07
N THR A 10 11.71 0.03 23.00
CA THR A 10 11.35 -1.33 22.59
C THR A 10 11.52 -1.44 21.08
N VAL A 11 12.65 -1.96 20.64
CA VAL A 11 13.05 -2.01 19.22
C VAL A 11 12.59 -3.32 18.58
N VAL A 12 11.91 -3.23 17.43
CA VAL A 12 11.53 -4.39 16.62
C VAL A 12 12.57 -4.58 15.52
N THR A 13 13.33 -5.65 15.61
CA THR A 13 14.39 -6.01 14.66
C THR A 13 14.05 -7.32 13.92
N PRO A 14 14.77 -7.68 12.85
CA PRO A 14 14.62 -8.99 12.21
C PRO A 14 14.94 -10.20 13.13
N HIS A 15 15.55 -9.94 14.30
CA HIS A 15 15.95 -10.97 15.28
C HIS A 15 15.04 -11.03 16.51
N GLY A 16 13.98 -10.22 16.53
CA GLY A 16 13.02 -10.16 17.63
C GLY A 16 12.90 -8.78 18.25
N VAL A 17 12.18 -8.71 19.37
CA VAL A 17 11.88 -7.47 20.10
C VAL A 17 12.67 -7.40 21.38
N ALA A 18 13.38 -6.28 21.61
CA ALA A 18 14.16 -6.04 22.82
C ALA A 18 14.25 -4.56 23.14
N VAL A 19 14.55 -4.23 24.41
CA VAL A 19 14.89 -2.87 24.79
C VAL A 19 16.35 -2.61 24.41
N GLN A 20 16.56 -1.68 23.46
CA GLN A 20 17.85 -1.42 22.83
C GLN A 20 18.03 0.06 22.49
N ASP A 21 19.28 0.44 22.22
CA ASP A 21 19.61 1.73 21.57
C ASP A 21 19.80 1.50 20.07
N VAL A 22 19.25 2.39 19.25
CA VAL A 22 19.49 2.44 17.80
C VAL A 22 20.39 3.64 17.51
N VAL A 23 21.53 3.38 16.87
CA VAL A 23 22.55 4.37 16.57
C VAL A 23 22.57 4.67 15.08
N VAL A 24 22.45 5.93 14.74
CA VAL A 24 22.37 6.42 13.36
C VAL A 24 23.61 7.25 13.03
N LYS A 25 24.16 7.02 11.82
CA LYS A 25 25.26 7.80 11.28
C LYS A 25 25.04 8.03 9.78
N GLY A 26 24.98 9.28 9.37
CA GLY A 26 24.54 9.63 8.02
C GLY A 26 23.14 9.14 7.76
N GLU A 27 22.93 8.47 6.65
CA GLU A 27 21.62 7.93 6.27
C GLU A 27 21.34 6.51 6.83
N LEU A 28 22.30 5.88 7.54
CA LEU A 28 22.25 4.46 7.87
C LEU A 28 22.14 4.19 9.38
N ILE A 29 21.58 3.03 9.70
CA ILE A 29 21.69 2.43 11.03
C ILE A 29 23.10 1.86 11.17
N GLU A 30 23.90 2.46 12.07
CA GLU A 30 25.29 2.09 12.28
C GLU A 30 25.46 0.98 13.33
N ALA A 31 24.61 1.00 14.37
CA ALA A 31 24.64 -0.02 15.41
C ALA A 31 23.29 -0.17 16.11
N ILE A 32 23.07 -1.35 16.66
CA ILE A 32 21.99 -1.66 17.62
C ILE A 32 22.67 -2.24 18.85
N THR A 33 22.46 -1.63 20.01
CA THR A 33 23.24 -1.97 21.20
C THR A 33 22.34 -2.15 22.43
N ASN A 34 22.89 -2.74 23.49
CA ASN A 34 22.25 -2.69 24.79
C ASN A 34 22.11 -1.22 25.25
N PRO A 35 21.07 -0.90 26.02
CA PRO A 35 20.85 0.46 26.51
C PRO A 35 22.11 1.01 27.24
N ASN A 36 22.46 2.25 26.88
CA ASN A 36 23.63 2.98 27.44
C ASN A 36 25.01 2.37 27.13
N ALA A 37 25.14 1.41 26.19
CA ALA A 37 26.44 0.89 25.79
C ALA A 37 27.32 1.98 25.12
N ILE A 38 26.72 2.97 24.51
CA ILE A 38 27.41 4.12 23.92
C ILE A 38 27.02 5.38 24.68
N ALA A 39 28.04 6.14 25.16
CA ALA A 39 27.81 7.36 25.89
C ALA A 39 27.15 8.46 25.02
N SER A 40 26.26 9.27 25.62
CA SER A 40 25.44 10.25 24.89
C SER A 40 26.26 11.29 24.14
N GLU A 41 27.40 11.68 24.68
CA GLU A 41 28.34 12.65 24.09
C GLU A 41 29.05 12.14 22.82
N LYS A 42 28.87 10.87 22.47
CA LYS A 42 29.34 10.31 21.20
C LYS A 42 28.41 10.60 20.01
N ALA A 43 27.22 11.16 20.28
CA ALA A 43 26.27 11.56 19.24
C ALA A 43 26.00 13.07 19.28
N LYS A 44 25.60 13.64 18.15
CA LYS A 44 25.12 15.04 18.07
C LYS A 44 23.80 15.20 18.83
N ARG A 45 22.96 14.15 18.79
CA ARG A 45 21.66 14.11 19.44
C ARG A 45 21.42 12.75 20.10
N CYS A 46 20.95 12.77 21.33
CA CYS A 46 20.47 11.57 22.02
C CYS A 46 18.99 11.81 22.37
N VAL A 47 18.12 10.92 21.87
CA VAL A 47 16.66 10.99 22.07
C VAL A 47 16.24 9.87 22.99
N ASP A 48 15.54 10.20 24.06
CA ASP A 48 14.96 9.20 24.96
C ASP A 48 13.72 8.56 24.34
N THR A 49 13.81 7.28 24.07
CA THR A 49 12.72 6.46 23.58
C THR A 49 12.25 5.41 24.59
N ALA A 50 12.66 5.53 25.85
CA ALA A 50 12.21 4.62 26.90
C ALA A 50 10.68 4.59 26.99
N GLY A 51 10.12 3.37 27.03
CA GLY A 51 8.67 3.16 27.02
C GLY A 51 7.98 3.34 25.66
N LYS A 52 8.70 3.75 24.63
CA LYS A 52 8.20 3.86 23.25
C LYS A 52 8.59 2.62 22.43
N ILE A 53 7.88 2.43 21.31
CA ILE A 53 8.11 1.34 20.38
C ILE A 53 8.82 1.91 19.15
N VAL A 54 9.97 1.35 18.82
CA VAL A 54 10.82 1.75 17.71
C VAL A 54 10.73 0.69 16.63
N ILE A 55 10.14 1.06 15.49
CA ILE A 55 9.90 0.18 14.34
C ILE A 55 10.54 0.74 13.08
N PRO A 56 10.82 -0.09 12.05
CA PRO A 56 11.15 0.47 10.74
C PRO A 56 10.00 1.34 10.25
N GLY A 57 10.30 2.38 9.51
CA GLY A 57 9.30 3.22 8.87
C GLY A 57 8.29 2.40 8.08
N GLY A 58 7.02 2.76 8.14
CA GLY A 58 5.96 2.12 7.39
C GLY A 58 6.23 2.18 5.89
N ILE A 59 5.77 1.16 5.17
CA ILE A 59 5.80 1.13 3.71
C ILE A 59 4.38 0.95 3.21
N ASP A 60 3.94 1.85 2.36
CA ASP A 60 2.66 1.72 1.68
C ASP A 60 2.90 1.38 0.21
N PRO A 61 2.66 0.12 -0.20
CA PRO A 61 2.92 -0.33 -1.56
C PRO A 61 1.83 0.06 -2.56
N HIS A 62 0.85 0.91 -2.18
CA HIS A 62 -0.31 1.19 -3.01
C HIS A 62 -0.88 2.59 -2.77
N VAL A 63 -0.37 3.58 -3.49
CA VAL A 63 -0.89 4.96 -3.45
C VAL A 63 -1.09 5.51 -4.86
N HIS A 64 -2.03 6.45 -5.03
CA HIS A 64 -2.34 7.12 -6.28
C HIS A 64 -2.26 8.65 -6.10
N CYS A 65 -1.05 9.19 -6.16
CA CYS A 65 -0.83 10.63 -6.04
C CYS A 65 -1.08 11.33 -7.39
N LYS A 66 -1.68 12.53 -7.35
CA LYS A 66 -2.03 13.33 -8.54
C LYS A 66 -2.73 12.47 -9.62
N TRP A 67 -3.66 11.64 -9.16
CA TRP A 67 -4.41 10.73 -10.02
C TRP A 67 -5.55 11.45 -10.71
N HIS A 68 -5.73 11.22 -12.02
CA HIS A 68 -6.81 11.80 -12.79
C HIS A 68 -8.16 11.23 -12.35
N MET A 69 -9.07 12.11 -11.95
CA MET A 69 -10.40 11.79 -11.44
C MET A 69 -11.46 12.35 -12.38
N PRO A 70 -12.16 11.49 -13.17
CA PRO A 70 -13.30 11.93 -13.97
C PRO A 70 -14.48 12.30 -13.05
N MET A 71 -15.17 13.38 -13.39
CA MET A 71 -16.31 13.90 -12.64
C MET A 71 -17.63 13.56 -13.33
N PRO A 72 -18.76 13.43 -12.58
CA PRO A 72 -20.07 13.11 -13.16
C PRO A 72 -20.58 14.12 -14.19
N ASP A 73 -20.15 15.38 -14.10
CA ASP A 73 -20.50 16.45 -15.05
C ASP A 73 -19.69 16.43 -16.36
N GLY A 74 -18.80 15.44 -16.51
CA GLY A 74 -17.91 15.29 -17.66
C GLY A 74 -16.61 16.10 -17.57
N SER A 75 -16.41 16.88 -16.51
CA SER A 75 -15.12 17.52 -16.22
C SER A 75 -14.14 16.51 -15.61
N SER A 76 -12.93 16.96 -15.30
CA SER A 76 -11.96 16.14 -14.57
C SER A 76 -11.12 17.00 -13.62
N THR A 77 -10.59 16.35 -12.59
CA THR A 77 -9.68 16.93 -11.62
C THR A 77 -8.59 15.91 -11.27
N TYR A 78 -7.72 16.26 -10.33
CA TYR A 78 -6.68 15.36 -9.83
C TYR A 78 -6.81 15.17 -8.33
N SER A 79 -6.40 14.00 -7.84
CA SER A 79 -6.18 13.76 -6.41
C SER A 79 -4.99 14.57 -5.90
N GLY A 80 -4.80 14.62 -4.58
CA GLY A 80 -3.64 15.23 -3.95
C GLY A 80 -2.33 14.71 -4.54
N GLY A 81 -1.35 15.59 -4.67
CA GLY A 81 -0.04 15.26 -5.23
C GLY A 81 0.88 14.60 -4.21
N PRO A 82 2.09 14.20 -4.67
CA PRO A 82 3.10 13.62 -3.79
C PRO A 82 3.42 14.48 -2.57
N GLU A 83 3.40 15.81 -2.70
CA GLU A 83 3.67 16.78 -1.63
C GLU A 83 2.66 16.70 -0.47
N VAL A 84 1.41 16.38 -0.77
CA VAL A 84 0.36 16.22 0.24
C VAL A 84 0.45 14.84 0.88
N VAL A 85 0.45 13.79 0.06
CA VAL A 85 0.37 12.40 0.51
C VAL A 85 1.64 11.99 1.27
N SER A 86 2.83 12.37 0.78
CA SER A 86 4.10 12.02 1.44
C SER A 86 4.28 12.76 2.78
N LYS A 87 3.76 13.99 2.91
CA LYS A 87 3.77 14.71 4.17
C LYS A 87 2.89 14.03 5.21
N ALA A 88 1.66 13.69 4.84
CA ALA A 88 0.74 12.95 5.69
C ALA A 88 1.30 11.57 6.07
N ALA A 89 1.89 10.86 5.13
CA ALA A 89 2.56 9.57 5.37
C ALA A 89 3.64 9.68 6.47
N LEU A 90 4.47 10.72 6.43
CA LEU A 90 5.51 10.93 7.45
C LEU A 90 4.94 11.29 8.82
N TYR A 91 3.85 12.04 8.91
CA TYR A 91 3.15 12.24 10.19
C TYR A 91 2.64 10.92 10.77
N GLY A 92 2.19 10.02 9.89
CA GLY A 92 1.75 8.66 10.25
C GLY A 92 2.88 7.64 10.47
N GLY A 93 4.16 8.03 10.33
CA GLY A 93 5.31 7.11 10.49
C GLY A 93 5.62 6.26 9.25
N THR A 94 4.97 6.51 8.10
CA THR A 94 5.24 5.84 6.82
C THR A 94 6.30 6.61 6.05
N THR A 95 7.41 5.96 5.70
CA THR A 95 8.60 6.59 5.09
C THR A 95 8.81 6.24 3.63
N THR A 96 8.01 5.31 3.09
CA THR A 96 8.14 4.85 1.71
C THR A 96 6.76 4.60 1.09
N LEU A 97 6.55 5.14 -0.12
CA LEU A 97 5.33 5.02 -0.90
C LEU A 97 5.62 4.39 -2.26
N LEU A 98 4.74 3.51 -2.74
CA LEU A 98 4.80 3.01 -4.11
C LEU A 98 3.56 3.46 -4.88
N ASP A 99 3.81 4.21 -5.94
CA ASP A 99 2.81 4.77 -6.83
C ASP A 99 2.82 4.07 -8.20
N PHE A 100 2.08 4.57 -9.17
CA PHE A 100 1.91 3.95 -10.49
C PHE A 100 2.36 4.87 -11.61
N ALA A 101 3.28 4.37 -12.43
CA ALA A 101 3.59 4.93 -13.74
C ALA A 101 2.62 4.32 -14.76
N ALA A 102 1.47 5.00 -14.98
CA ALA A 102 0.36 4.48 -15.76
C ALA A 102 0.47 4.86 -17.24
N ARG A 103 0.48 3.85 -18.13
CA ARG A 103 0.45 4.05 -19.58
C ARG A 103 -0.99 4.34 -20.03
N THR A 104 -1.42 5.59 -19.84
CA THR A 104 -2.73 6.09 -20.25
C THR A 104 -2.76 6.63 -21.69
N GLU A 105 -1.59 6.79 -22.29
CA GLU A 105 -1.38 7.26 -23.65
C GLU A 105 -0.54 6.23 -24.40
N ASP A 106 -0.62 6.23 -25.71
CA ASP A 106 0.22 5.38 -26.58
C ASP A 106 1.63 5.98 -26.74
N ILE A 107 2.39 5.94 -25.66
CA ILE A 107 3.78 6.40 -25.57
C ILE A 107 4.68 5.31 -24.97
N PRO A 108 5.99 5.35 -25.21
CA PRO A 108 6.94 4.45 -24.58
C PRO A 108 6.87 4.47 -23.05
N LEU A 109 7.05 3.31 -22.40
CA LEU A 109 7.07 3.22 -20.93
C LEU A 109 8.14 4.12 -20.27
N LYS A 110 9.26 4.33 -20.94
CA LYS A 110 10.30 5.29 -20.47
C LYS A 110 9.77 6.72 -20.39
N ASP A 111 8.92 7.11 -21.34
CA ASP A 111 8.31 8.44 -21.35
C ASP A 111 7.18 8.54 -20.30
N VAL A 112 6.47 7.43 -20.05
CA VAL A 112 5.51 7.32 -18.93
C VAL A 112 6.22 7.54 -17.59
N ILE A 113 7.36 6.86 -17.37
CA ILE A 113 8.17 7.04 -16.16
C ILE A 113 8.62 8.50 -16.04
N LYS A 114 9.17 9.08 -17.11
CA LYS A 114 9.62 10.46 -17.12
C LYS A 114 8.51 11.45 -16.75
N LYS A 115 7.30 11.27 -17.31
CA LYS A 115 6.14 12.09 -16.93
C LYS A 115 5.80 11.93 -15.44
N ARG A 116 5.95 10.71 -14.90
CA ARG A 116 5.71 10.47 -13.49
C ARG A 116 6.77 11.09 -12.59
N ASP A 117 8.02 11.08 -13.03
CA ASP A 117 9.14 11.76 -12.37
C ASP A 117 8.91 13.28 -12.24
N GLU A 118 8.29 13.91 -13.25
CA GLU A 118 7.91 15.34 -13.19
C GLU A 118 6.95 15.68 -12.05
N ASP A 119 6.14 14.71 -11.59
CA ASP A 119 5.26 14.89 -10.44
C ASP A 119 5.97 14.67 -9.09
N TRP A 120 7.02 13.82 -9.05
CA TRP A 120 7.63 13.35 -7.81
C TRP A 120 8.98 13.97 -7.47
N ILE A 121 9.86 14.21 -8.47
CA ILE A 121 11.21 14.73 -8.23
C ILE A 121 11.12 16.14 -7.63
N ASP A 122 11.82 16.34 -6.51
CA ASP A 122 11.84 17.58 -5.73
C ASP A 122 10.44 18.07 -5.29
N ASN A 123 9.47 17.15 -5.24
CA ASN A 123 8.09 17.44 -4.88
C ASN A 123 7.49 16.40 -3.92
N CYS A 124 8.32 15.73 -3.13
CA CYS A 124 7.86 14.76 -2.14
C CYS A 124 8.79 14.73 -0.92
N TYR A 125 8.22 14.38 0.22
CA TYR A 125 8.92 14.39 1.50
C TYR A 125 9.47 13.02 1.91
N CYS A 126 8.98 11.91 1.33
CA CYS A 126 9.42 10.56 1.66
C CYS A 126 9.90 9.80 0.42
N ASP A 127 10.59 8.68 0.63
CA ASP A 127 11.08 7.84 -0.47
C ASP A 127 9.94 7.17 -1.22
N TYR A 128 10.17 6.92 -2.52
CA TYR A 128 9.13 6.41 -3.40
C TYR A 128 9.67 5.46 -4.48
N ALA A 129 8.75 4.69 -5.05
CA ALA A 129 8.98 3.88 -6.23
C ALA A 129 7.70 3.76 -7.07
N TYR A 130 7.79 3.13 -8.26
CA TYR A 130 6.65 2.96 -9.14
C TYR A 130 6.38 1.50 -9.47
N HIS A 131 5.09 1.17 -9.64
CA HIS A 131 4.64 0.03 -10.44
C HIS A 131 4.45 0.49 -11.88
N LEU A 132 5.00 -0.23 -12.85
CA LEU A 132 4.67 0.00 -14.27
C LEU A 132 3.23 -0.46 -14.51
N MET A 133 2.32 0.44 -14.87
CA MET A 133 0.91 0.11 -15.04
C MET A 133 0.54 0.00 -16.52
N LEU A 134 0.12 -1.18 -16.93
CA LEU A 134 -0.35 -1.48 -18.28
C LEU A 134 -1.87 -1.43 -18.34
N LEU A 135 -2.39 -0.84 -19.40
CA LEU A 135 -3.82 -0.68 -19.67
C LEU A 135 -4.14 -1.06 -21.11
N GLY A 136 -5.31 -1.67 -21.33
CA GLY A 136 -5.81 -2.01 -22.66
C GLY A 136 -4.97 -3.06 -23.40
N ASP A 137 -4.85 -2.90 -24.70
CA ASP A 137 -4.10 -3.80 -25.57
C ASP A 137 -2.59 -3.63 -25.39
N ILE A 138 -1.86 -4.72 -25.34
CA ILE A 138 -0.40 -4.72 -25.11
C ILE A 138 0.32 -5.05 -26.41
N GLU A 139 0.84 -4.03 -27.03
CA GLU A 139 1.57 -4.17 -28.30
C GLU A 139 2.99 -4.73 -28.10
N PRO A 140 3.58 -5.40 -29.12
CA PRO A 140 4.92 -5.97 -29.02
C PRO A 140 6.03 -5.01 -28.57
N PRO A 141 6.05 -3.70 -28.91
CA PRO A 141 7.05 -2.76 -28.38
C PRO A 141 7.01 -2.62 -26.85
N VAL A 142 5.82 -2.63 -26.24
CA VAL A 142 5.67 -2.54 -24.76
C VAL A 142 6.28 -3.77 -24.11
N LEU A 143 6.13 -4.95 -24.70
CA LEU A 143 6.73 -6.18 -24.19
C LEU A 143 8.26 -6.10 -24.21
N GLN A 144 8.87 -5.50 -25.26
CA GLN A 144 10.31 -5.29 -25.34
C GLN A 144 10.82 -4.28 -24.31
N GLU A 145 10.04 -3.21 -24.05
CA GLU A 145 10.39 -2.24 -23.02
C GLU A 145 10.35 -2.85 -21.61
N LEU A 146 9.39 -3.74 -21.32
CA LEU A 146 9.35 -4.45 -20.04
C LEU A 146 10.60 -5.33 -19.84
N GLU A 147 11.11 -5.99 -20.89
CA GLU A 147 12.36 -6.77 -20.81
C GLU A 147 13.56 -5.91 -20.39
N GLU A 148 13.57 -4.65 -20.79
CA GLU A 148 14.61 -3.71 -20.42
C GLU A 148 14.38 -3.10 -19.03
N LEU A 149 13.15 -2.67 -18.70
CA LEU A 149 12.86 -1.90 -17.49
C LEU A 149 12.85 -2.75 -16.23
N ILE A 150 12.32 -3.98 -16.28
CA ILE A 150 12.21 -4.85 -15.10
C ILE A 150 13.58 -5.08 -14.44
N PRO A 151 14.66 -5.51 -15.15
CA PRO A 151 15.96 -5.70 -14.51
C PRO A 151 16.67 -4.38 -14.16
N ASN A 152 16.20 -3.25 -14.66
CA ASN A 152 16.78 -1.93 -14.44
C ASN A 152 16.02 -1.09 -13.39
N GLY A 153 15.51 -1.73 -12.33
CA GLY A 153 14.99 -1.05 -11.15
C GLY A 153 13.46 -0.89 -11.10
N TYR A 154 12.71 -1.38 -12.12
CA TYR A 154 11.25 -1.32 -12.20
C TYR A 154 10.63 -2.73 -12.21
N PRO A 155 10.83 -3.54 -11.16
CA PRO A 155 10.53 -4.97 -11.21
C PRO A 155 9.05 -5.34 -11.11
N THR A 156 8.15 -4.39 -10.93
CA THR A 156 6.73 -4.64 -10.66
C THR A 156 5.84 -4.11 -11.77
N VAL A 157 4.95 -4.98 -12.31
CA VAL A 157 4.07 -4.67 -13.45
C VAL A 157 2.61 -4.80 -13.03
N LYS A 158 1.89 -3.68 -13.00
CA LYS A 158 0.46 -3.60 -12.64
C LYS A 158 -0.44 -3.87 -13.85
N ILE A 159 -1.43 -4.73 -13.64
CA ILE A 159 -2.41 -5.15 -14.65
C ILE A 159 -3.81 -5.17 -14.04
N PHE A 160 -4.82 -4.86 -14.87
CA PHE A 160 -6.24 -4.97 -14.54
C PHE A 160 -6.91 -6.06 -15.37
N THR A 161 -7.70 -6.92 -14.74
CA THR A 161 -8.55 -7.90 -15.44
C THR A 161 -9.98 -7.39 -15.67
N THR A 162 -10.24 -6.14 -15.31
CA THR A 162 -11.55 -5.47 -15.45
C THR A 162 -11.40 -4.01 -15.84
N ASN A 163 -12.42 -3.45 -16.48
CA ASN A 163 -12.56 -2.00 -16.67
C ASN A 163 -12.96 -1.25 -15.40
N ILE A 164 -13.30 -1.96 -14.33
CA ILE A 164 -13.78 -1.44 -13.02
C ILE A 164 -15.17 -0.82 -13.15
N THR A 165 -15.35 0.19 -13.99
CA THR A 165 -16.62 0.87 -14.25
C THR A 165 -16.84 1.01 -15.75
N PRO A 166 -18.10 1.16 -16.23
CA PRO A 166 -18.36 1.39 -17.65
C PRO A 166 -17.65 2.63 -18.22
N SER A 167 -17.47 3.67 -17.42
CA SER A 167 -16.77 4.90 -17.82
C SER A 167 -15.26 4.74 -17.99
N ARG A 168 -14.68 3.60 -17.54
CA ARG A 168 -13.25 3.28 -17.63
C ARG A 168 -12.98 2.19 -18.68
N ALA A 169 -13.82 2.09 -19.70
CA ALA A 169 -13.62 1.17 -20.84
C ALA A 169 -12.21 1.35 -21.44
N GLY A 170 -11.56 0.20 -21.80
CA GLY A 170 -10.18 0.19 -22.27
C GLY A 170 -9.11 0.07 -21.18
N ARG A 171 -9.49 -0.08 -19.91
CA ARG A 171 -8.53 -0.31 -18.81
C ARG A 171 -8.11 -1.78 -18.71
N MET A 172 -9.04 -2.70 -18.95
CA MET A 172 -8.81 -4.14 -18.86
C MET A 172 -7.75 -4.59 -19.87
N VAL A 173 -6.80 -5.40 -19.42
CA VAL A 173 -5.85 -6.12 -20.26
C VAL A 173 -6.42 -7.51 -20.55
N HIS A 174 -6.39 -7.95 -21.82
CA HIS A 174 -6.88 -9.26 -22.20
C HIS A 174 -5.98 -10.41 -21.72
N PHE A 175 -6.57 -11.56 -21.38
CA PHE A 175 -5.82 -12.68 -20.81
C PHE A 175 -4.70 -13.23 -21.71
N GLY A 176 -4.82 -13.10 -23.03
CA GLY A 176 -3.73 -13.41 -23.95
C GLY A 176 -2.51 -12.52 -23.75
N ASP A 177 -2.74 -11.22 -23.61
CA ASP A 177 -1.69 -10.24 -23.38
C ASP A 177 -1.09 -10.39 -21.97
N ILE A 178 -1.93 -10.66 -20.96
CA ILE A 178 -1.48 -10.98 -19.60
C ILE A 178 -0.52 -12.17 -19.63
N TRP A 179 -0.82 -13.20 -20.41
CA TRP A 179 0.03 -14.38 -20.56
C TRP A 179 1.41 -14.02 -21.15
N GLU A 180 1.45 -13.20 -22.20
CA GLU A 180 2.72 -12.73 -22.78
C GLU A 180 3.52 -11.88 -21.78
N VAL A 181 2.85 -10.99 -21.04
CA VAL A 181 3.49 -10.20 -19.97
C VAL A 181 4.04 -11.11 -18.86
N PHE A 182 3.32 -12.18 -18.48
CA PHE A 182 3.79 -13.13 -17.45
C PHE A 182 5.06 -13.85 -17.86
N LYS A 183 5.20 -14.25 -19.13
CA LYS A 183 6.44 -14.84 -19.65
C LYS A 183 7.61 -13.88 -19.50
N ILE A 184 7.40 -12.59 -19.75
CA ILE A 184 8.45 -11.56 -19.58
C ILE A 184 8.78 -11.40 -18.10
N ILE A 185 7.79 -11.22 -17.24
CA ILE A 185 7.97 -11.07 -15.80
C ILE A 185 8.82 -12.23 -15.25
N THR A 186 8.48 -13.47 -15.61
CA THR A 186 9.21 -14.65 -15.13
C THR A 186 10.67 -14.65 -15.60
N ARG A 187 10.94 -14.44 -16.88
CA ARG A 187 12.32 -14.49 -17.40
C ARG A 187 13.19 -13.30 -16.98
N THR A 188 12.59 -12.15 -16.66
CA THR A 188 13.29 -10.94 -16.22
C THR A 188 13.33 -10.76 -14.71
N LYS A 189 12.79 -11.73 -13.94
CA LYS A 189 12.74 -11.72 -12.47
C LYS A 189 11.91 -10.56 -11.90
N GLY A 190 10.80 -10.26 -12.54
CA GLY A 190 9.80 -9.30 -12.10
C GLY A 190 8.70 -9.91 -11.24
N LEU A 191 7.68 -9.11 -10.92
CA LEU A 191 6.49 -9.47 -10.15
C LEU A 191 5.25 -8.88 -10.82
N GLY A 192 4.25 -9.72 -11.10
CA GLY A 192 2.94 -9.25 -11.53
C GLY A 192 2.14 -8.68 -10.37
N VAL A 193 1.57 -7.50 -10.53
CA VAL A 193 0.77 -6.79 -9.53
C VAL A 193 -0.64 -6.65 -10.08
N ILE A 194 -1.64 -7.32 -9.47
CA ILE A 194 -2.90 -7.58 -10.15
C ILE A 194 -4.11 -6.99 -9.41
N HIS A 195 -4.88 -6.14 -10.11
CA HIS A 195 -6.27 -5.86 -9.77
C HIS A 195 -7.14 -6.91 -10.46
N ALA A 196 -7.77 -7.78 -9.70
CA ALA A 196 -8.45 -8.96 -10.25
C ALA A 196 -9.93 -9.00 -9.91
N GLU A 197 -10.78 -8.66 -10.88
CA GLU A 197 -12.22 -8.88 -10.89
C GLU A 197 -12.65 -9.39 -12.28
N ASP A 198 -13.66 -10.24 -12.32
CA ASP A 198 -14.20 -10.74 -13.59
C ASP A 198 -14.99 -9.65 -14.30
N ASN A 199 -14.47 -9.18 -15.45
CA ASN A 199 -15.05 -8.06 -16.18
C ASN A 199 -16.46 -8.33 -16.66
N ASP A 200 -16.74 -9.56 -17.12
CA ASP A 200 -18.05 -9.88 -17.69
C ASP A 200 -19.14 -9.83 -16.60
N LEU A 201 -18.82 -10.30 -15.39
CA LEU A 201 -19.75 -10.20 -14.25
C LEU A 201 -19.92 -8.75 -13.80
N VAL A 202 -18.84 -8.00 -13.65
CA VAL A 202 -18.90 -6.60 -13.18
C VAL A 202 -19.72 -5.76 -14.17
N MET A 203 -19.42 -5.81 -15.48
CA MET A 203 -20.14 -5.03 -16.48
C MET A 203 -21.59 -5.47 -16.60
N HIS A 204 -21.87 -6.78 -16.58
CA HIS A 204 -23.25 -7.29 -16.56
C HIS A 204 -24.05 -6.75 -15.36
N MET A 205 -23.45 -6.70 -14.18
CA MET A 205 -24.14 -6.21 -12.99
C MET A 205 -24.42 -4.72 -13.04
N TYR A 206 -23.53 -3.89 -13.60
CA TYR A 206 -23.83 -2.48 -13.90
C TYR A 206 -25.07 -2.37 -14.79
N GLU A 207 -25.08 -3.03 -15.92
CA GLU A 207 -26.22 -3.02 -16.87
C GLU A 207 -27.51 -3.49 -16.21
N LYS A 208 -27.44 -4.59 -15.47
CA LYS A 208 -28.60 -5.18 -14.77
C LYS A 208 -29.19 -4.20 -13.75
N LEU A 209 -28.38 -3.66 -12.85
CA LEU A 209 -28.87 -2.78 -11.78
C LEU A 209 -29.40 -1.45 -12.33
N ILE A 210 -28.76 -0.90 -13.38
CA ILE A 210 -29.26 0.28 -14.07
C ILE A 210 -30.63 0.00 -14.70
N ARG A 211 -30.81 -1.13 -15.40
CA ARG A 211 -32.08 -1.55 -16.00
C ARG A 211 -33.19 -1.78 -14.97
N GLU A 212 -32.83 -2.25 -13.76
CA GLU A 212 -33.73 -2.46 -12.65
C GLU A 212 -34.05 -1.17 -11.84
N GLY A 213 -33.41 -0.05 -12.17
CA GLY A 213 -33.54 1.22 -11.42
C GLY A 213 -32.83 1.22 -10.05
N ARG A 214 -31.99 0.24 -9.79
CA ARG A 214 -31.21 0.06 -8.53
C ARG A 214 -29.85 0.71 -8.60
N VAL A 215 -29.85 2.01 -8.91
CA VAL A 215 -28.64 2.76 -9.26
C VAL A 215 -27.89 3.32 -8.06
N SER A 216 -28.47 3.31 -6.85
CA SER A 216 -27.78 3.85 -5.68
C SER A 216 -26.44 3.18 -5.43
N PHE A 217 -25.41 3.95 -5.05
CA PHE A 217 -24.07 3.43 -4.70
C PHE A 217 -24.10 2.39 -3.57
N HIS A 218 -25.14 2.35 -2.77
CA HIS A 218 -25.35 1.29 -1.76
C HIS A 218 -25.34 -0.12 -2.34
N ASN A 219 -25.57 -0.27 -3.65
CA ASN A 219 -25.57 -1.55 -4.34
C ASN A 219 -24.18 -1.91 -4.94
N LEU A 220 -23.12 -1.15 -4.67
CA LEU A 220 -21.79 -1.41 -5.21
C LEU A 220 -21.24 -2.80 -4.85
N ALA A 221 -21.58 -3.32 -3.66
CA ALA A 221 -21.19 -4.67 -3.26
C ALA A 221 -21.84 -5.79 -4.10
N GLU A 222 -22.95 -5.50 -4.78
CA GLU A 222 -23.56 -6.42 -5.74
C GLU A 222 -22.87 -6.36 -7.10
N VAL A 223 -22.40 -5.18 -7.49
CA VAL A 223 -21.65 -4.98 -8.75
C VAL A 223 -20.29 -5.65 -8.66
N HIS A 224 -19.51 -5.26 -7.67
CA HIS A 224 -18.18 -5.79 -7.39
C HIS A 224 -18.31 -6.94 -6.38
N SER A 225 -18.85 -8.07 -6.84
CA SER A 225 -19.18 -9.20 -5.96
C SER A 225 -17.96 -10.03 -5.56
N ALA A 226 -18.07 -10.77 -4.45
CA ALA A 226 -17.05 -11.76 -4.06
C ALA A 226 -16.85 -12.82 -5.16
N LEU A 227 -17.90 -13.15 -5.93
CA LEU A 227 -17.80 -14.10 -7.05
C LEU A 227 -16.93 -13.56 -8.19
N SER A 228 -17.03 -12.25 -8.52
CA SER A 228 -16.19 -11.67 -9.58
C SER A 228 -14.71 -11.67 -9.20
N GLU A 229 -14.41 -11.42 -7.93
CA GLU A 229 -13.04 -11.52 -7.40
C GLU A 229 -12.54 -12.96 -7.42
N ASP A 230 -13.30 -13.94 -6.92
CA ASP A 230 -12.92 -15.35 -6.88
C ASP A 230 -12.59 -15.90 -8.28
N LEU A 231 -13.47 -15.68 -9.25
CA LEU A 231 -13.27 -16.18 -10.62
C LEU A 231 -12.02 -15.57 -11.25
N SER A 232 -11.81 -14.29 -11.08
CA SER A 232 -10.64 -13.61 -11.64
C SER A 232 -9.35 -14.03 -10.96
N PHE A 233 -9.34 -14.14 -9.62
CA PHE A 233 -8.19 -14.62 -8.85
C PHE A 233 -7.76 -16.00 -9.33
N ARG A 234 -8.69 -16.96 -9.37
CA ARG A 234 -8.40 -18.33 -9.80
C ARG A 234 -7.89 -18.39 -11.24
N ARG A 235 -8.47 -17.57 -12.12
CA ARG A 235 -8.08 -17.51 -13.53
C ARG A 235 -6.67 -16.94 -13.70
N VAL A 236 -6.35 -15.85 -13.02
CA VAL A 236 -5.00 -15.22 -13.06
C VAL A 236 -3.95 -16.12 -12.41
N ILE A 237 -4.25 -16.69 -11.24
CA ILE A 237 -3.35 -17.62 -10.53
C ILE A 237 -3.09 -18.88 -11.41
N ARG A 238 -4.10 -19.41 -12.08
CA ARG A 238 -3.91 -20.54 -12.99
C ARG A 238 -3.03 -20.21 -14.19
N LEU A 239 -3.15 -18.99 -14.70
CA LEU A 239 -2.28 -18.49 -15.77
C LEU A 239 -0.83 -18.32 -15.28
N ALA A 240 -0.66 -17.75 -14.09
CA ALA A 240 0.65 -17.61 -13.46
C ALA A 240 1.32 -18.97 -13.16
N GLU A 241 0.54 -19.98 -12.75
CA GLU A 241 1.03 -21.34 -12.52
C GLU A 241 1.67 -21.94 -13.80
N SER A 242 1.13 -21.64 -14.98
CA SER A 242 1.67 -22.19 -16.25
C SER A 242 3.06 -21.61 -16.61
N GLU A 243 3.36 -20.42 -16.14
CA GLU A 243 4.61 -19.71 -16.43
C GLU A 243 5.54 -19.61 -15.21
N ASN A 244 5.12 -20.13 -14.05
CA ASN A 244 5.78 -19.92 -12.75
C ASN A 244 5.97 -18.43 -12.39
N THR A 245 4.99 -17.59 -12.72
CA THR A 245 5.05 -16.15 -12.51
C THR A 245 4.71 -15.80 -11.07
N PRO A 246 5.57 -15.05 -10.35
CA PRO A 246 5.22 -14.52 -9.05
C PRO A 246 4.17 -13.42 -9.18
N LEU A 247 3.17 -13.43 -8.29
CA LEU A 247 2.11 -12.44 -8.28
C LEU A 247 1.91 -11.79 -6.92
N TYR A 248 1.57 -10.52 -6.96
CA TYR A 248 1.04 -9.75 -5.84
C TYR A 248 -0.41 -9.36 -6.14
N MET A 249 -1.34 -10.00 -5.43
CA MET A 249 -2.77 -9.76 -5.57
C MET A 249 -3.14 -8.56 -4.71
N MET A 250 -3.39 -7.42 -5.35
CA MET A 250 -3.70 -6.16 -4.66
C MET A 250 -5.10 -6.17 -4.05
N HIS A 251 -5.28 -5.38 -3.01
CA HIS A 251 -6.56 -5.03 -2.38
C HIS A 251 -7.56 -6.20 -2.32
N VAL A 252 -7.09 -7.38 -1.88
CA VAL A 252 -7.95 -8.55 -1.61
C VAL A 252 -9.07 -8.12 -0.69
N SER A 253 -10.32 -8.23 -1.16
CA SER A 253 -11.49 -7.74 -0.45
C SER A 253 -12.47 -8.85 -0.03
N ALA A 254 -12.43 -10.01 -0.69
CA ALA A 254 -13.31 -11.14 -0.43
C ALA A 254 -12.58 -12.33 0.23
N GLY A 255 -13.28 -13.05 1.09
CA GLY A 255 -12.76 -14.28 1.71
C GLY A 255 -12.40 -15.37 0.70
N THR A 256 -13.11 -15.42 -0.42
CA THR A 256 -12.80 -16.35 -1.53
C THR A 256 -11.49 -16.00 -2.24
N GLY A 257 -11.11 -14.71 -2.30
CA GLY A 257 -9.80 -14.26 -2.77
C GLY A 257 -8.67 -14.74 -1.84
N VAL A 258 -8.86 -14.60 -0.52
CA VAL A 258 -7.94 -15.15 0.50
C VAL A 258 -7.77 -16.65 0.30
N GLN A 259 -8.88 -17.38 0.10
CA GLN A 259 -8.84 -18.83 -0.13
C GLN A 259 -8.07 -19.20 -1.41
N ALA A 260 -8.28 -18.48 -2.51
CA ALA A 260 -7.57 -18.72 -3.77
C ALA A 260 -6.04 -18.56 -3.60
N ILE A 261 -5.60 -17.53 -2.86
CA ILE A 261 -4.19 -17.33 -2.52
C ILE A 261 -3.67 -18.47 -1.64
N ARG A 262 -4.39 -18.84 -0.59
CA ARG A 262 -4.04 -19.95 0.32
C ARG A 262 -3.83 -21.26 -0.42
N GLU A 263 -4.75 -21.62 -1.32
CA GLU A 263 -4.66 -22.82 -2.15
C GLU A 263 -3.45 -22.80 -3.09
N ALA A 264 -3.12 -21.65 -3.69
CA ALA A 264 -1.96 -21.49 -4.55
C ALA A 264 -0.64 -21.63 -3.76
N ARG A 265 -0.55 -20.95 -2.60
CA ARG A 265 0.61 -21.03 -1.72
C ARG A 265 0.83 -22.44 -1.18
N ALA A 266 -0.23 -23.18 -0.86
CA ALA A 266 -0.15 -24.57 -0.45
C ALA A 266 0.47 -25.51 -1.53
N LYS A 267 0.43 -25.10 -2.80
CA LYS A 267 1.08 -25.77 -3.93
C LYS A 267 2.52 -25.27 -4.17
N GLY A 268 3.01 -24.34 -3.36
CA GLY A 268 4.35 -23.76 -3.50
C GLY A 268 4.43 -22.58 -4.47
N GLN A 269 3.30 -22.03 -4.95
CA GLN A 269 3.31 -20.90 -5.87
C GLN A 269 3.67 -19.59 -5.14
N PRO A 270 4.47 -18.70 -5.76
CA PRO A 270 4.88 -17.40 -5.22
C PRO A 270 3.75 -16.37 -5.37
N ILE A 271 2.65 -16.57 -4.66
CA ILE A 271 1.48 -15.69 -4.66
C ILE A 271 1.40 -14.97 -3.33
N TYR A 272 1.33 -13.64 -3.38
CA TYR A 272 1.28 -12.75 -2.22
C TYR A 272 -0.01 -11.94 -2.24
N GLY A 273 -0.62 -11.73 -1.07
CA GLY A 273 -1.86 -10.97 -0.93
C GLY A 273 -1.63 -9.64 -0.21
N GLU A 274 -2.22 -8.59 -0.75
CA GLU A 274 -2.40 -7.30 -0.08
C GLU A 274 -3.87 -7.13 0.27
N THR A 275 -4.16 -6.64 1.47
CA THR A 275 -5.48 -6.09 1.77
C THR A 275 -5.36 -4.63 2.18
N LEU A 276 -6.50 -3.95 2.30
CA LEU A 276 -6.54 -2.56 2.72
C LEU A 276 -7.04 -2.46 4.16
N HIS A 277 -6.49 -1.50 4.91
CA HIS A 277 -6.96 -1.26 6.27
C HIS A 277 -8.46 -0.96 6.34
N GLN A 278 -9.04 -0.33 5.32
CA GLN A 278 -10.47 -0.10 5.25
C GLN A 278 -11.29 -1.38 5.06
N TYR A 279 -10.84 -2.37 4.29
CA TYR A 279 -11.53 -3.65 4.16
C TYR A 279 -11.52 -4.46 5.46
N MET A 280 -10.47 -4.29 6.25
CA MET A 280 -10.36 -4.97 7.54
C MET A 280 -11.28 -4.37 8.61
N LEU A 281 -11.73 -3.11 8.45
CA LEU A 281 -12.48 -2.37 9.46
C LEU A 281 -13.90 -1.99 9.06
N TYR A 282 -14.16 -1.86 7.76
CA TYR A 282 -15.47 -1.51 7.21
C TYR A 282 -15.98 -2.61 6.28
N ASN A 283 -17.30 -2.68 6.11
CA ASN A 283 -17.97 -3.64 5.25
C ASN A 283 -19.13 -2.97 4.50
N SER A 284 -19.83 -3.69 3.63
CA SER A 284 -20.88 -3.13 2.77
C SER A 284 -22.04 -2.45 3.51
N ASN A 285 -22.23 -2.71 4.81
CA ASN A 285 -23.24 -2.01 5.62
C ASN A 285 -22.84 -0.55 5.87
N ASP A 286 -21.54 -0.23 5.83
CA ASP A 286 -21.05 1.13 6.09
C ASP A 286 -21.41 2.10 4.95
N TYR A 287 -21.73 1.60 3.75
CA TYR A 287 -22.31 2.42 2.67
C TYR A 287 -23.64 3.10 3.06
N LYS A 288 -24.35 2.57 4.06
CA LYS A 288 -25.63 3.14 4.53
C LYS A 288 -25.47 4.27 5.55
N ARG A 289 -24.24 4.57 5.97
CA ARG A 289 -23.96 5.70 6.87
C ARG A 289 -24.11 7.03 6.10
N ALA A 290 -24.25 8.11 6.84
CA ALA A 290 -24.15 9.45 6.26
C ALA A 290 -22.78 9.59 5.56
N ASN A 291 -22.78 10.12 4.34
CA ASN A 291 -21.57 10.20 3.48
C ASN A 291 -20.89 8.82 3.30
N GLY A 292 -21.67 7.74 3.14
CA GLY A 292 -21.14 6.37 3.02
C GLY A 292 -20.11 6.19 1.90
N GLN A 293 -20.05 7.11 0.93
CA GLN A 293 -19.06 7.16 -0.14
C GLN A 293 -17.62 7.28 0.41
N ILE A 294 -17.42 7.88 1.60
CA ILE A 294 -16.08 8.02 2.18
C ILE A 294 -15.41 6.68 2.48
N TYR A 295 -16.19 5.59 2.61
CA TYR A 295 -15.69 4.24 2.84
C TYR A 295 -15.43 3.46 1.56
N HIS A 296 -15.73 4.03 0.38
CA HIS A 296 -15.68 3.30 -0.89
C HIS A 296 -14.30 3.38 -1.54
N THR A 297 -13.85 2.21 -1.99
CA THR A 297 -12.80 2.05 -3.00
C THR A 297 -13.16 0.90 -3.94
N TYR A 298 -12.36 0.65 -4.98
CA TYR A 298 -12.50 -0.47 -5.91
C TYR A 298 -11.38 -1.50 -5.68
N PRO A 299 -11.72 -2.78 -5.45
CA PRO A 299 -13.07 -3.38 -5.34
C PRO A 299 -13.89 -2.84 -4.18
N SER A 300 -15.22 -2.98 -4.26
CA SER A 300 -16.12 -2.50 -3.20
C SER A 300 -15.91 -3.24 -1.87
N LEU A 301 -16.34 -2.62 -0.76
CA LEU A 301 -16.47 -3.30 0.53
C LEU A 301 -17.37 -4.55 0.38
N LYS A 302 -16.99 -5.64 1.06
CA LYS A 302 -17.70 -6.91 1.05
C LYS A 302 -18.49 -7.15 2.35
N SER A 303 -18.90 -8.38 2.59
CA SER A 303 -19.65 -8.76 3.77
C SER A 303 -18.82 -8.80 5.06
N PRO A 304 -19.43 -8.79 6.25
CA PRO A 304 -18.70 -9.03 7.50
C PRO A 304 -17.99 -10.39 7.55
N ALA A 305 -18.49 -11.41 6.83
CA ALA A 305 -17.84 -12.72 6.75
C ALA A 305 -16.55 -12.65 5.93
N ASP A 306 -16.55 -11.91 4.80
CA ASP A 306 -15.34 -11.65 4.01
C ASP A 306 -14.30 -10.89 4.84
N GLN A 307 -14.76 -9.87 5.60
CA GLN A 307 -13.88 -9.11 6.51
C GLN A 307 -13.20 -10.02 7.54
N ALA A 308 -13.92 -10.99 8.11
CA ALA A 308 -13.34 -11.95 9.06
C ALA A 308 -12.27 -12.83 8.39
N GLU A 309 -12.47 -13.25 7.13
CA GLU A 309 -11.49 -14.02 6.39
C GLU A 309 -10.23 -13.22 6.02
N LEU A 310 -10.33 -11.91 5.81
CA LEU A 310 -9.14 -11.06 5.65
C LEU A 310 -8.26 -11.12 6.91
N TRP A 311 -8.85 -11.01 8.10
CA TRP A 311 -8.12 -11.17 9.37
C TRP A 311 -7.48 -12.56 9.51
N ASN A 312 -8.19 -13.63 9.15
CA ASN A 312 -7.63 -14.99 9.13
C ASN A 312 -6.44 -15.08 8.16
N GLY A 313 -6.55 -14.47 6.98
CA GLY A 313 -5.48 -14.42 5.98
C GLY A 313 -4.20 -13.73 6.47
N THR A 314 -4.32 -12.73 7.37
CA THR A 314 -3.13 -12.11 7.96
C THR A 314 -2.42 -13.01 8.98
N LEU A 315 -3.07 -14.05 9.48
CA LEU A 315 -2.48 -15.01 10.43
C LEU A 315 -1.84 -16.20 9.73
N ASP A 316 -2.45 -16.68 8.65
CA ASP A 316 -1.98 -17.87 7.93
C ASP A 316 -0.99 -17.57 6.78
N GLY A 317 -0.69 -16.29 6.53
CA GLY A 317 0.24 -15.86 5.51
C GLY A 317 -0.34 -15.74 4.10
N SER A 318 -1.67 -15.86 3.93
CA SER A 318 -2.34 -15.59 2.66
C SER A 318 -2.39 -14.08 2.37
N ILE A 319 -2.49 -13.25 3.41
CA ILE A 319 -2.35 -11.80 3.35
C ILE A 319 -1.00 -11.41 3.95
N ASN A 320 -0.18 -10.74 3.15
CA ASN A 320 1.22 -10.42 3.49
C ASN A 320 1.42 -8.95 3.83
N SER A 321 0.56 -8.04 3.38
CA SER A 321 0.67 -6.61 3.66
C SER A 321 -0.69 -5.94 3.76
N VAL A 322 -0.70 -4.80 4.48
CA VAL A 322 -1.87 -3.92 4.62
C VAL A 322 -1.50 -2.55 4.06
N ALA A 323 -2.11 -2.20 2.93
CA ALA A 323 -1.93 -0.95 2.20
C ALA A 323 -3.12 0.00 2.39
N THR A 324 -3.13 1.12 1.67
CA THR A 324 -4.21 2.12 1.72
C THR A 324 -5.04 2.19 0.45
N ASP A 325 -4.46 1.97 -0.74
CA ASP A 325 -5.06 2.35 -2.03
C ASP A 325 -5.43 3.85 -2.02
N GLU A 326 -4.45 4.65 -1.58
CA GLU A 326 -4.60 6.07 -1.30
C GLU A 326 -5.06 6.86 -2.52
N ILE A 327 -6.14 7.61 -2.37
CA ILE A 327 -6.55 8.67 -3.28
C ILE A 327 -7.01 9.87 -2.43
N CYS A 328 -6.10 10.76 -2.12
CA CYS A 328 -6.39 11.98 -1.37
C CYS A 328 -7.24 12.94 -2.22
N CYS A 329 -8.44 13.26 -1.77
CA CYS A 329 -9.29 14.27 -2.39
C CYS A 329 -10.19 14.94 -1.34
N SER A 330 -10.87 16.03 -1.71
CA SER A 330 -11.81 16.70 -0.81
C SER A 330 -13.07 15.86 -0.60
N LEU A 331 -13.77 16.08 0.53
CA LEU A 331 -15.05 15.47 0.82
C LEU A 331 -16.07 15.74 -0.30
N GLN A 332 -16.08 16.97 -0.83
CA GLN A 332 -16.95 17.34 -1.94
C GLN A 332 -16.71 16.44 -3.17
N LEU A 333 -15.45 16.21 -3.55
CA LEU A 333 -15.10 15.32 -4.67
C LEU A 333 -15.42 13.85 -4.36
N LYS A 334 -15.20 13.43 -3.12
CA LYS A 334 -15.47 12.08 -2.68
C LYS A 334 -16.94 11.71 -2.71
N THR A 335 -17.82 12.68 -2.43
CA THR A 335 -19.27 12.47 -2.30
C THR A 335 -20.09 13.01 -3.47
N VAL A 336 -19.46 13.43 -4.56
CA VAL A 336 -20.14 14.05 -5.71
C VAL A 336 -21.07 13.08 -6.43
N GLY A 337 -20.73 11.79 -6.52
CA GLY A 337 -21.54 10.73 -7.11
C GLY A 337 -22.33 9.96 -6.06
N ASP A 338 -23.58 9.61 -6.38
CA ASP A 338 -24.45 8.79 -5.53
C ASP A 338 -24.95 7.51 -6.18
N ARG A 339 -24.47 7.24 -7.40
CA ARG A 339 -24.82 6.09 -8.22
C ARG A 339 -23.68 5.07 -8.25
N ILE A 340 -24.02 3.83 -8.57
CA ILE A 340 -23.03 2.75 -8.77
C ILE A 340 -22.00 3.07 -9.85
N ASP A 341 -22.36 3.86 -10.87
CA ASP A 341 -21.55 4.14 -12.07
C ASP A 341 -20.84 5.52 -12.05
N ASP A 342 -21.05 6.32 -11.02
CA ASP A 342 -20.44 7.65 -10.89
C ASP A 342 -19.71 7.89 -9.54
N THR A 343 -19.64 6.89 -8.66
CA THR A 343 -19.01 7.01 -7.34
C THR A 343 -17.49 7.05 -7.45
N THR A 344 -16.87 7.98 -6.72
CA THR A 344 -15.41 8.11 -6.64
C THR A 344 -14.82 7.04 -5.73
N GLY A 345 -13.95 6.18 -6.26
CA GLY A 345 -13.18 5.20 -5.48
C GLY A 345 -11.93 5.80 -4.85
N GLY A 346 -11.34 5.08 -3.88
CA GLY A 346 -10.15 5.48 -3.13
C GLY A 346 -10.45 6.35 -1.92
N ASN A 347 -9.58 6.37 -0.95
CA ASN A 347 -9.75 7.08 0.31
C ASN A 347 -8.47 7.77 0.74
N ALA A 348 -8.60 8.87 1.50
CA ALA A 348 -7.54 9.44 2.30
C ALA A 348 -7.34 8.59 3.56
N GLY A 349 -6.15 8.05 3.79
CA GLY A 349 -5.93 7.13 4.92
C GLY A 349 -4.48 6.73 5.20
N VAL A 350 -3.50 7.30 4.50
CA VAL A 350 -2.09 6.96 4.68
C VAL A 350 -1.57 7.37 6.06
N GLU A 351 -2.02 8.52 6.59
CA GLU A 351 -1.57 9.03 7.88
C GLU A 351 -2.02 8.16 9.07
N PRO A 352 -3.30 7.84 9.27
CA PRO A 352 -3.74 7.08 10.42
C PRO A 352 -3.41 5.58 10.33
N ARG A 353 -2.92 5.06 9.19
CA ARG A 353 -2.75 3.63 8.92
C ARG A 353 -2.01 2.89 10.01
N LEU A 354 -0.82 3.32 10.40
CA LEU A 354 -0.02 2.60 11.41
C LEU A 354 -0.70 2.62 12.78
N SER A 355 -1.27 3.74 13.19
CA SER A 355 -1.93 3.88 14.50
C SER A 355 -3.20 3.03 14.59
N VAL A 356 -4.02 3.05 13.56
CA VAL A 356 -5.23 2.24 13.44
C VAL A 356 -4.89 0.76 13.42
N MET A 357 -3.92 0.35 12.59
CA MET A 357 -3.52 -1.06 12.52
C MET A 357 -2.82 -1.54 13.78
N TYR A 358 -2.04 -0.68 14.47
CA TYR A 358 -1.48 -1.03 15.78
C TYR A 358 -2.61 -1.31 16.78
N HIS A 359 -3.62 -0.43 16.87
CA HIS A 359 -4.75 -0.64 17.76
C HIS A 359 -5.47 -1.95 17.46
N GLU A 360 -5.81 -2.20 16.21
CA GLU A 360 -6.57 -3.36 15.80
C GLU A 360 -5.77 -4.67 15.91
N MET A 361 -4.51 -4.68 15.51
CA MET A 361 -3.67 -5.87 15.55
C MET A 361 -3.14 -6.14 16.96
N VAL A 362 -2.41 -5.17 17.52
CA VAL A 362 -1.67 -5.40 18.78
C VAL A 362 -2.58 -5.32 19.99
N THR A 363 -3.43 -4.29 20.06
CA THR A 363 -4.26 -4.07 21.26
C THR A 363 -5.50 -4.96 21.27
N GLN A 364 -6.24 -5.01 20.17
CA GLN A 364 -7.51 -5.75 20.12
C GLN A 364 -7.30 -7.25 19.87
N ARG A 365 -6.44 -7.62 18.89
CA ARG A 365 -6.26 -9.03 18.47
C ARG A 365 -5.02 -9.71 19.02
N ARG A 366 -4.20 -8.98 19.79
CA ARG A 366 -3.01 -9.53 20.46
C ARG A 366 -1.94 -10.06 19.50
N TYR A 367 -1.81 -9.47 18.33
CA TYR A 367 -0.68 -9.76 17.44
C TYR A 367 0.62 -9.34 18.12
N SER A 368 1.71 -10.03 17.82
CA SER A 368 3.03 -9.58 18.23
C SER A 368 3.43 -8.30 17.49
N LEU A 369 4.39 -7.55 18.04
CA LEU A 369 4.93 -6.36 17.37
C LEU A 369 5.61 -6.72 16.06
N GLU A 370 6.26 -7.89 15.99
CA GLU A 370 6.88 -8.39 14.76
C GLU A 370 5.83 -8.60 13.67
N ARG A 371 4.68 -9.24 14.00
CA ARG A 371 3.62 -9.46 13.01
C ARG A 371 3.00 -8.16 12.52
N PHE A 372 2.81 -7.18 13.40
CA PHE A 372 2.37 -5.84 13.02
C PHE A 372 3.36 -5.18 12.04
N VAL A 373 4.66 -5.23 12.37
CA VAL A 373 5.73 -4.67 11.52
C VAL A 373 5.84 -5.42 10.19
N ASP A 374 5.70 -6.75 10.19
CA ASP A 374 5.68 -7.55 8.97
C ASP A 374 4.59 -7.06 8.01
N LEU A 375 3.36 -6.90 8.50
CA LEU A 375 2.20 -6.53 7.68
C LEU A 375 2.21 -5.06 7.22
N CYS A 376 2.84 -4.16 7.97
CA CYS A 376 2.81 -2.72 7.68
C CYS A 376 4.11 -2.16 7.07
N SER A 377 5.19 -2.96 7.03
CA SER A 377 6.50 -2.52 6.55
C SER A 377 7.33 -3.64 5.92
N THR A 378 7.77 -4.64 6.72
CA THR A 378 8.82 -5.59 6.32
C THR A 378 8.44 -6.45 5.12
N ASN A 379 7.22 -6.99 5.07
CA ASN A 379 6.79 -7.84 3.96
C ASN A 379 6.65 -7.06 2.66
N ALA A 380 6.11 -5.83 2.70
CA ALA A 380 6.09 -4.95 1.54
C ALA A 380 7.52 -4.68 1.03
N ALA A 381 8.49 -4.41 1.94
CA ALA A 381 9.88 -4.23 1.55
C ALA A 381 10.47 -5.46 0.85
N LYS A 382 10.19 -6.67 1.37
CA LYS A 382 10.68 -7.94 0.79
C LYS A 382 10.06 -8.19 -0.59
N ILE A 383 8.73 -8.13 -0.69
CA ILE A 383 8.00 -8.42 -1.93
C ILE A 383 8.37 -7.41 -3.03
N MET A 384 8.51 -6.14 -2.67
CA MET A 384 8.78 -5.06 -3.63
C MET A 384 10.27 -4.85 -3.94
N GLY A 385 11.17 -5.67 -3.35
CA GLY A 385 12.59 -5.67 -3.69
C GLY A 385 13.41 -4.56 -3.01
N MET A 386 13.01 -4.11 -1.83
CA MET A 386 13.69 -3.05 -1.08
C MET A 386 14.38 -3.55 0.20
N TYR A 387 14.08 -4.78 0.62
CA TYR A 387 14.64 -5.36 1.86
C TYR A 387 16.08 -5.84 1.67
N PRO A 388 17.01 -5.63 2.63
CA PRO A 388 16.85 -5.03 3.96
C PRO A 388 17.10 -3.51 4.02
N ARG A 389 17.35 -2.86 2.86
CA ARG A 389 17.56 -1.40 2.80
C ARG A 389 16.43 -0.65 3.49
N LYS A 390 15.16 -1.03 3.20
CA LYS A 390 13.93 -0.57 3.82
C LYS A 390 13.25 -1.71 4.58
N GLY A 391 12.34 -1.38 5.51
CA GLY A 391 11.52 -2.36 6.24
C GLY A 391 12.26 -3.17 7.30
N ALA A 392 13.43 -2.72 7.75
CA ALA A 392 14.19 -3.36 8.82
C ALA A 392 14.92 -2.34 9.68
N ILE A 393 14.91 -2.55 11.01
CA ILE A 393 15.93 -1.96 11.89
C ILE A 393 17.08 -2.96 11.97
N ALA A 394 18.08 -2.76 11.11
CA ALA A 394 19.27 -3.60 11.03
C ALA A 394 20.49 -2.74 10.67
N VAL A 395 21.69 -3.19 11.10
CA VAL A 395 22.92 -2.49 10.74
C VAL A 395 23.10 -2.46 9.23
N GLY A 396 23.32 -1.29 8.66
CA GLY A 396 23.46 -1.06 7.22
C GLY A 396 22.14 -0.78 6.48
N SER A 397 20.98 -0.91 7.14
CA SER A 397 19.70 -0.44 6.57
C SER A 397 19.63 1.08 6.61
N ASP A 398 18.83 1.67 5.72
CA ASP A 398 18.49 3.09 5.81
C ASP A 398 17.88 3.37 7.20
N ALA A 399 18.26 4.48 7.81
CA ALA A 399 17.71 4.89 9.10
C ALA A 399 16.32 5.50 8.90
N ASP A 400 15.40 4.65 8.44
CA ASP A 400 13.97 4.92 8.29
C ASP A 400 13.24 4.33 9.49
N ILE A 401 12.81 5.18 10.41
CA ILE A 401 12.34 4.76 11.72
C ILE A 401 11.07 5.51 12.10
N ALA A 402 10.08 4.78 12.59
CA ALA A 402 8.93 5.35 13.28
C ALA A 402 9.00 5.02 14.78
N VAL A 403 8.80 6.03 15.62
CA VAL A 403 8.73 5.89 17.09
C VAL A 403 7.28 6.09 17.50
N LEU A 404 6.65 5.01 17.96
CA LEU A 404 5.27 5.02 18.43
C LEU A 404 5.23 5.17 19.96
N ASP A 405 4.36 6.04 20.45
CA ASP A 405 4.11 6.16 21.89
C ASP A 405 2.84 5.39 22.27
N PRO A 406 2.94 4.23 22.94
CA PRO A 406 1.79 3.42 23.34
C PRO A 406 1.02 3.97 24.55
N THR A 407 1.48 5.09 25.12
CA THR A 407 0.73 5.78 26.19
C THR A 407 -0.32 6.74 25.63
N ILE A 408 -0.19 7.13 24.36
CA ILE A 408 -1.18 7.97 23.67
C ILE A 408 -2.39 7.11 23.31
N LYS A 409 -3.48 7.37 24.03
CA LYS A 409 -4.78 6.78 23.80
C LYS A 409 -5.75 7.89 23.45
N LYS A 410 -6.22 7.90 22.22
CA LYS A 410 -7.15 8.93 21.75
C LYS A 410 -8.10 8.38 20.69
N THR A 411 -9.13 9.13 20.39
CA THR A 411 -9.98 8.91 19.22
C THR A 411 -9.43 9.76 18.08
N VAL A 412 -9.30 9.20 16.90
CA VAL A 412 -8.85 9.93 15.70
C VAL A 412 -9.84 11.07 15.43
N ARG A 413 -9.31 12.26 15.24
CA ARG A 413 -10.04 13.46 14.86
C ARG A 413 -9.47 14.03 13.56
N LEU A 414 -10.33 14.57 12.72
CA LEU A 414 -9.90 15.19 11.47
C LEU A 414 -8.86 16.30 11.71
N GLU A 415 -8.98 17.06 12.78
CA GLU A 415 -8.04 18.10 13.18
C GLU A 415 -6.62 17.61 13.55
N ASP A 416 -6.48 16.29 13.79
CA ASP A 416 -5.19 15.63 14.02
C ASP A 416 -4.48 15.23 12.72
N LEU A 417 -5.16 15.30 11.56
CA LEU A 417 -4.71 14.78 10.27
C LEU A 417 -4.37 15.90 9.28
N HIS A 418 -3.47 15.60 8.32
CA HIS A 418 -2.87 16.61 7.43
C HIS A 418 -3.15 16.33 5.95
N GLU A 419 -4.10 15.48 5.63
CA GLU A 419 -4.25 14.88 4.31
C GLU A 419 -5.44 15.48 3.52
N ALA A 420 -6.65 15.37 4.06
CA ALA A 420 -7.88 15.79 3.42
C ALA A 420 -8.82 16.46 4.43
N ASP A 421 -9.94 17.00 3.95
CA ASP A 421 -10.99 17.63 4.77
C ASP A 421 -12.05 16.62 5.27
N TYR A 422 -11.76 15.32 5.18
CA TYR A 422 -12.52 14.22 5.75
C TYR A 422 -11.59 13.05 6.09
N SER A 423 -12.07 12.13 6.93
CA SER A 423 -11.38 10.86 7.15
C SER A 423 -12.40 9.76 7.42
N PRO A 424 -12.29 8.60 6.76
CA PRO A 424 -13.06 7.41 7.14
C PRO A 424 -12.79 6.94 8.57
N TRP A 425 -11.66 7.36 9.14
CA TRP A 425 -11.17 6.96 10.46
C TRP A 425 -11.61 7.90 11.59
N GLU A 426 -12.31 9.01 11.27
CA GLU A 426 -12.89 9.91 12.27
C GLU A 426 -13.72 9.13 13.29
N GLY A 427 -13.42 9.30 14.57
CA GLY A 427 -14.12 8.59 15.64
C GLY A 427 -13.55 7.20 15.97
N HIS A 428 -12.49 6.73 15.29
CA HIS A 428 -11.84 5.45 15.57
C HIS A 428 -10.88 5.58 16.76
N ASP A 429 -10.96 4.67 17.72
CA ASP A 429 -10.05 4.67 18.86
C ASP A 429 -8.68 4.12 18.47
N ILE A 430 -7.62 4.73 19.01
CA ILE A 430 -6.24 4.29 18.84
C ILE A 430 -5.51 4.23 20.18
N THR A 431 -4.48 3.39 20.26
CA THR A 431 -3.70 3.11 21.47
C THR A 431 -2.21 3.27 21.28
N ALA A 432 -1.79 3.85 20.20
CA ALA A 432 -0.44 4.36 19.96
C ALA A 432 -0.49 5.41 18.86
N TRP A 433 0.44 6.38 18.91
CA TRP A 433 0.58 7.40 17.87
C TRP A 433 2.07 7.62 17.55
N PRO A 434 2.45 7.86 16.27
CA PRO A 434 3.81 8.22 15.92
C PRO A 434 4.18 9.59 16.54
N VAL A 435 5.22 9.61 17.35
CA VAL A 435 5.74 10.84 17.95
C VAL A 435 7.03 11.31 17.30
N MET A 436 7.66 10.43 16.51
CA MET A 436 8.85 10.77 15.73
C MET A 436 8.91 9.91 14.49
N THR A 437 9.29 10.54 13.37
CA THR A 437 9.61 9.86 12.12
C THR A 437 10.98 10.30 11.65
N VAL A 438 11.82 9.33 11.37
CA VAL A 438 13.18 9.53 10.84
C VAL A 438 13.21 8.96 9.41
N LEU A 439 13.65 9.77 8.45
CA LEU A 439 13.86 9.39 7.06
C LEU A 439 15.37 9.48 6.76
N ARG A 440 15.99 8.35 6.45
CA ARG A 440 17.44 8.27 6.20
C ARG A 440 18.27 9.12 7.15
N GLY A 441 18.01 8.96 8.47
CA GLY A 441 18.74 9.63 9.52
C GLY A 441 18.36 11.10 9.78
N LYS A 442 17.46 11.69 8.98
CA LYS A 442 16.89 13.03 9.24
C LYS A 442 15.60 12.88 10.04
N ILE A 443 15.49 13.52 11.19
CA ILE A 443 14.20 13.63 11.89
C ILE A 443 13.32 14.56 11.09
N VAL A 444 12.25 14.03 10.50
CA VAL A 444 11.30 14.76 9.64
C VAL A 444 10.00 15.09 10.34
N VAL A 445 9.63 14.33 11.37
CA VAL A 445 8.52 14.64 12.28
C VAL A 445 8.98 14.41 13.71
N GLU A 446 8.63 15.31 14.61
CA GLU A 446 8.86 15.16 16.05
C GLU A 446 7.80 15.94 16.84
N ASP A 447 7.11 15.24 17.73
CA ASP A 447 6.06 15.80 18.60
C ASP A 447 5.06 16.68 17.86
N GLY A 448 4.60 16.21 16.68
CA GLY A 448 3.66 16.91 15.81
C GLY A 448 4.26 18.05 14.98
N ASN A 449 5.55 18.35 15.10
CA ASN A 449 6.22 19.35 14.27
C ASN A 449 6.85 18.69 13.05
N PHE A 450 6.74 19.35 11.89
CA PHE A 450 7.28 18.89 10.62
C PHE A 450 8.58 19.60 10.25
N PHE A 451 9.60 18.84 9.83
CA PHE A 451 10.94 19.32 9.48
C PHE A 451 11.44 18.80 8.12
N GLY A 452 10.53 18.22 7.34
CA GLY A 452 10.85 17.70 6.00
C GLY A 452 10.96 18.82 4.96
N ASP A 453 11.72 18.54 3.90
CA ASP A 453 11.83 19.35 2.68
C ASP A 453 11.30 18.56 1.49
N LEU A 454 10.72 19.23 0.48
CA LEU A 454 10.18 18.60 -0.74
C LEU A 454 11.21 17.79 -1.53
N SER A 455 12.49 18.05 -1.32
CA SER A 455 13.59 17.33 -1.93
C SER A 455 14.16 16.18 -1.07
N ASP A 456 13.53 15.87 0.06
CA ASP A 456 13.99 14.76 0.91
C ASP A 456 13.68 13.39 0.29
N GLY A 457 12.58 13.27 -0.47
CA GLY A 457 12.19 12.03 -1.12
C GLY A 457 13.13 11.61 -2.23
N LYS A 458 13.44 10.32 -2.31
CA LYS A 458 14.28 9.73 -3.37
C LYS A 458 13.57 8.56 -4.04
N TYR A 459 13.74 8.46 -5.36
CA TYR A 459 13.35 7.25 -6.08
C TYR A 459 14.17 6.04 -5.62
N LEU A 460 13.51 4.91 -5.42
CA LEU A 460 14.13 3.66 -5.01
C LEU A 460 14.20 2.68 -6.19
N GLU A 461 15.38 2.49 -6.77
CA GLU A 461 15.63 1.34 -7.63
C GLU A 461 15.51 0.05 -6.82
N ARG A 462 14.85 -0.96 -7.42
CA ARG A 462 14.48 -2.18 -6.72
C ARG A 462 14.91 -3.42 -7.48
N THR A 463 15.22 -4.48 -6.73
CA THR A 463 15.48 -5.81 -7.27
C THR A 463 14.87 -6.84 -6.32
N ILE A 464 13.99 -7.68 -6.85
CA ILE A 464 13.29 -8.69 -6.04
C ILE A 464 14.21 -9.90 -5.85
N LYS A 465 14.28 -10.39 -4.62
CA LYS A 465 15.12 -11.55 -4.27
C LYS A 465 14.49 -12.85 -4.76
N GLU A 466 15.36 -13.83 -5.03
CA GLU A 466 14.98 -15.13 -5.58
C GLU A 466 14.00 -15.91 -4.70
N ASP A 467 14.10 -15.80 -3.39
CA ASP A 467 13.18 -16.45 -2.45
C ASP A 467 11.73 -15.97 -2.61
N ILE A 468 11.53 -14.67 -2.93
CA ILE A 468 10.22 -14.09 -3.24
C ILE A 468 9.71 -14.57 -4.61
N LEU A 469 10.61 -14.74 -5.57
CA LEU A 469 10.23 -15.11 -6.95
C LEU A 469 9.92 -16.59 -7.11
N SER A 470 10.51 -17.45 -6.28
CA SER A 470 10.49 -18.91 -6.47
C SER A 470 9.52 -19.68 -5.59
N GLY A 471 8.94 -19.05 -4.58
CA GLY A 471 8.02 -19.71 -3.67
C GLY A 471 7.36 -18.77 -2.66
N PRO A 472 6.42 -19.25 -1.85
CA PRO A 472 5.71 -18.46 -0.86
C PRO A 472 6.60 -18.19 0.37
N ALA A 473 7.55 -17.27 0.25
CA ALA A 473 8.63 -17.03 1.21
C ALA A 473 8.22 -16.27 2.51
N LEU A 474 6.94 -15.89 2.71
CA LEU A 474 6.47 -15.06 3.85
C LEU A 474 5.30 -15.71 4.57
#